data_744b14ce50ab97387f7e96cc66da7d0e
#
_entry.id   744b14ce50ab97387f7e96cc66da7d0e
#
_cell.length_a   1.000
_cell.length_b   1.000
_cell.length_c   1.000
_cell.angle_alpha   90.00
_cell.angle_beta   90.00
_cell.angle_gamma   90.00
#
_symmetry.space_group_name_H-M   'P 1'
#
loop_
_entity.id
_entity.type
_entity.pdbx_description
1 polymer ?
#
loop_
_entity_poly.entity_id
_entity_poly.type
_entity_poly.pdbx_seq_one_letter_code
_entity_poly.pdbx_strand_id
1 'polypeptide(L)'
;MRFYTGQHRHYCGIDLHAHTMYVCILDSAGEIVLERNLATTPEAFLEAIAPYRGDLVVACECLFTWYWLADLCAKEQIPFVLGHAPT
;
A
#
# COMPACT_ATOMS: atom_id res chain seq x y z
N MET A 1 2.10 18.24 5.60
CA MET A 1 1.95 16.78 5.46
C MET A 1 1.41 16.19 6.74
N ARG A 2 0.47 15.28 6.61
CA ARG A 2 -0.05 14.56 7.77
C ARG A 2 0.62 13.20 7.86
N PHE A 3 1.08 12.85 9.04
CA PHE A 3 1.69 11.55 9.28
C PHE A 3 0.66 10.59 9.83
N TYR A 4 0.71 9.36 9.34
CA TYR A 4 -0.07 8.30 9.92
C TYR A 4 0.64 7.83 11.19
N THR A 5 -0.05 7.88 12.33
CA THR A 5 0.54 7.55 13.62
C THR A 5 0.12 6.19 14.16
N GLY A 6 -0.74 5.46 13.43
CA GLY A 6 -1.14 4.12 13.82
C GLY A 6 0.06 3.18 13.80
N GLN A 7 0.05 2.17 14.67
CA GLN A 7 1.13 1.21 14.76
C GLN A 7 0.69 -0.12 14.18
N HIS A 8 1.49 -0.65 13.25
CA HIS A 8 1.23 -1.89 12.56
C HIS A 8 2.51 -2.70 12.48
N ARG A 9 2.37 -4.00 12.27
CA ARG A 9 3.52 -4.87 12.08
C ARG A 9 4.16 -4.67 10.72
N HIS A 10 3.36 -4.26 9.73
CA HIS A 10 3.84 -4.04 8.37
C HIS A 10 3.24 -2.77 7.78
N TYR A 11 4.02 -2.10 6.97
CA TYR A 11 3.65 -0.85 6.30
C TYR A 11 3.93 -1.01 4.82
N CYS A 12 2.89 -0.85 3.99
CA CYS A 12 2.99 -1.00 2.54
C CYS A 12 2.89 0.36 1.88
N GLY A 13 3.92 0.77 1.17
CA GLY A 13 3.90 1.98 0.37
C GLY A 13 3.73 1.62 -1.10
N ILE A 14 2.84 2.31 -1.79
CA ILE A 14 2.56 2.04 -3.20
C ILE A 14 2.70 3.32 -4.00
N ASP A 15 3.52 3.23 -5.06
CA ASP A 15 3.60 4.25 -6.11
C ASP A 15 2.81 3.72 -7.30
N LEU A 16 1.61 4.25 -7.48
CA LEU A 16 0.61 3.69 -8.37
C LEU A 16 0.62 4.38 -9.73
N HIS A 17 0.79 3.59 -10.78
CA HIS A 17 0.73 4.04 -12.17
C HIS A 17 -0.32 3.24 -12.92
N ALA A 18 -0.63 3.67 -14.15
CA ALA A 18 -1.72 3.09 -14.91
C ALA A 18 -1.55 1.59 -15.20
N HIS A 19 -0.33 1.17 -15.50
CA HIS A 19 -0.07 -0.21 -15.90
C HIS A 19 0.77 -0.99 -14.90
N THR A 20 1.59 -0.29 -14.11
CA THR A 20 2.43 -0.90 -13.11
C THR A 20 2.31 -0.14 -11.81
N MET A 21 2.61 -0.82 -10.72
CA MET A 21 2.71 -0.18 -9.41
C MET A 21 3.96 -0.69 -8.71
N TYR A 22 4.66 0.21 -8.05
CA TYR A 22 5.82 -0.15 -7.24
C TYR A 22 5.36 -0.32 -5.81
N VAL A 23 5.64 -1.47 -5.24
CA VAL A 23 5.18 -1.82 -3.89
C VAL A 23 6.39 -2.08 -3.01
N CYS A 24 6.42 -1.42 -1.86
CA CYS A 24 7.47 -1.61 -0.87
C CYS A 24 6.81 -1.85 0.48
N ILE A 25 7.12 -2.99 1.10
CA ILE A 25 6.59 -3.32 2.42
C ILE A 25 7.73 -3.34 3.42
N LEU A 26 7.52 -2.61 4.51
CA LEU A 26 8.47 -2.55 5.62
C LEU A 26 7.88 -3.24 6.83
N ASP A 27 8.73 -3.84 7.66
CA ASP A 27 8.31 -4.33 8.96
C ASP A 27 8.34 -3.20 9.99
N SER A 28 8.01 -3.50 11.23
CA SER A 28 7.94 -2.50 12.30
C SER A 28 9.32 -1.93 12.66
N ALA A 29 10.38 -2.60 12.28
CA ALA A 29 11.76 -2.11 12.49
C ALA A 29 12.25 -1.25 11.32
N GLY A 30 11.44 -1.10 10.27
CA GLY A 30 11.82 -0.33 9.09
C GLY A 30 12.60 -1.12 8.05
N GLU A 31 12.69 -2.44 8.22
CA GLU A 31 13.36 -3.30 7.26
C GLU A 31 12.45 -3.61 6.08
N ILE A 32 13.00 -3.59 4.88
CA ILE A 32 12.24 -3.93 3.67
C ILE A 32 12.04 -5.45 3.63
N VAL A 33 10.79 -5.89 3.64
CA VAL A 33 10.46 -7.31 3.54
C VAL A 33 9.93 -7.68 2.17
N LEU A 34 9.51 -6.70 1.37
CA LEU A 34 9.12 -6.91 -0.02
C LEU A 34 9.30 -5.61 -0.78
N GLU A 35 9.85 -5.71 -1.99
CA GLU A 35 10.02 -4.55 -2.87
C GLU A 35 9.90 -5.06 -4.30
N ARG A 36 8.91 -4.57 -5.05
CA ARG A 36 8.61 -5.17 -6.33
C ARG A 36 7.76 -4.27 -7.20
N ASN A 37 7.99 -4.31 -8.53
CA ASN A 37 7.06 -3.75 -9.49
C ASN A 37 6.02 -4.82 -9.83
N LEU A 38 4.76 -4.44 -9.79
CA LEU A 38 3.64 -5.34 -10.07
C LEU A 38 2.76 -4.77 -11.16
N ALA A 39 1.99 -5.62 -11.81
CA ALA A 39 0.89 -5.14 -12.65
C ALA A 39 -0.12 -4.42 -11.77
N THR A 40 -0.74 -3.37 -12.32
CA THR A 40 -1.76 -2.60 -11.60
C THR A 40 -3.09 -3.35 -11.65
N THR A 41 -3.18 -4.45 -10.91
CA THR A 41 -4.37 -5.29 -10.81
C THR A 41 -4.63 -5.67 -9.35
N PRO A 42 -5.90 -5.88 -8.98
CA PRO A 42 -6.23 -6.36 -7.64
C PRO A 42 -5.56 -7.68 -7.29
N GLU A 43 -5.50 -8.60 -8.25
CA GLU A 43 -4.91 -9.92 -8.04
C GLU A 43 -3.43 -9.84 -7.68
N ALA A 44 -2.68 -9.02 -8.43
CA ALA A 44 -1.25 -8.86 -8.18
C ALA A 44 -1.00 -8.23 -6.80
N PHE A 45 -1.81 -7.25 -6.45
CA PHE A 45 -1.71 -6.60 -5.16
C PHE A 45 -2.00 -7.57 -4.00
N LEU A 46 -3.11 -8.28 -4.07
CA LEU A 46 -3.51 -9.21 -3.00
C LEU A 46 -2.51 -10.34 -2.83
N GLU A 47 -1.98 -10.86 -3.93
CA GLU A 47 -0.96 -11.90 -3.87
C GLU A 47 0.32 -11.41 -3.18
N ALA A 48 0.76 -10.20 -3.52
CA ALA A 48 1.99 -9.65 -2.96
C ALA A 48 1.88 -9.40 -1.45
N ILE A 49 0.73 -8.92 -0.98
CA ILE A 49 0.57 -8.57 0.42
C ILE A 49 0.12 -9.76 1.29
N ALA A 50 -0.25 -10.88 0.68
CA ALA A 50 -0.84 -12.00 1.41
C ALA A 50 -0.06 -12.43 2.66
N PRO A 51 1.27 -12.57 2.63
CA PRO A 51 2.01 -12.98 3.82
C PRO A 51 1.98 -11.95 4.95
N TYR A 52 1.59 -10.71 4.66
CA TYR A 52 1.72 -9.59 5.60
C TYR A 52 0.37 -9.05 6.06
N ARG A 53 -0.74 -9.63 5.59
CA ARG A 53 -2.08 -9.07 5.82
C ARG A 53 -2.53 -9.05 7.27
N GLY A 54 -1.92 -9.83 8.13
CA GLY A 54 -2.37 -9.94 9.52
C GLY A 54 -2.44 -8.61 10.24
N ASP A 55 -1.50 -7.72 9.94
CA ASP A 55 -1.48 -6.38 10.54
C ASP A 55 -0.72 -5.47 9.58
N LEU A 56 -1.41 -4.98 8.56
CA LEU A 56 -0.84 -4.21 7.47
C LEU A 56 -1.63 -2.93 7.27
N VAL A 57 -0.91 -1.82 7.12
CA VAL A 57 -1.51 -0.59 6.62
C VAL A 57 -0.95 -0.30 5.24
N VAL A 58 -1.80 0.17 4.34
CA VAL A 58 -1.42 0.50 2.96
C VAL A 58 -1.51 2.01 2.79
N ALA A 59 -0.43 2.60 2.30
CA ALA A 59 -0.37 4.02 1.95
C ALA A 59 -0.10 4.13 0.46
N CYS A 60 -0.86 4.96 -0.21
CA CYS A 60 -0.72 5.20 -1.64
C CYS A 60 -0.56 6.69 -1.88
N GLU A 61 0.42 7.03 -2.72
CA GLU A 61 0.62 8.40 -3.15
C GLU A 61 0.32 8.45 -4.64
N CYS A 62 -0.88 8.93 -4.97
CA CYS A 62 -1.32 8.97 -6.35
C CYS A 62 -2.44 10.00 -6.48
N LEU A 63 -2.49 10.69 -7.62
CA LEU A 63 -3.44 11.76 -7.82
C LEU A 63 -4.74 11.32 -8.48
N PHE A 64 -4.74 10.28 -9.32
CA PHE A 64 -5.88 10.04 -10.19
C PHE A 64 -6.47 8.63 -10.17
N THR A 65 -5.71 7.62 -9.80
CA THR A 65 -6.13 6.23 -10.02
C THR A 65 -6.19 5.40 -8.74
N TRP A 66 -6.20 6.04 -7.60
CA TRP A 66 -6.16 5.36 -6.31
C TRP A 66 -7.52 4.79 -5.88
N TYR A 67 -8.61 5.20 -6.53
CA TYR A 67 -9.96 4.82 -6.07
C TYR A 67 -10.16 3.33 -5.98
N TRP A 68 -9.73 2.58 -6.99
CA TRP A 68 -9.93 1.14 -6.98
C TRP A 68 -9.15 0.47 -5.85
N LEU A 69 -7.97 1.00 -5.54
CA LEU A 69 -7.13 0.47 -4.47
C LEU A 69 -7.75 0.75 -3.11
N ALA A 70 -8.25 1.96 -2.90
CA ALA A 70 -8.94 2.31 -1.67
C ALA A 70 -10.18 1.45 -1.48
N ASP A 71 -10.96 1.25 -2.54
CA ASP A 71 -12.15 0.40 -2.50
C ASP A 71 -11.79 -1.04 -2.19
N LEU A 72 -10.74 -1.55 -2.80
CA LEU A 72 -10.27 -2.91 -2.55
C LEU A 72 -9.83 -3.08 -1.10
N CYS A 73 -9.05 -2.14 -0.57
CA CYS A 73 -8.61 -2.20 0.81
C CYS A 73 -9.79 -2.15 1.77
N ALA A 74 -10.79 -1.31 1.49
CA ALA A 74 -11.99 -1.24 2.30
C ALA A 74 -12.75 -2.57 2.29
N LYS A 75 -12.90 -3.17 1.12
CA LYS A 75 -13.58 -4.45 0.96
C LYS A 75 -12.84 -5.57 1.71
N GLU A 76 -11.52 -5.54 1.67
CA GLU A 76 -10.67 -6.56 2.29
C GLU A 76 -10.34 -6.23 3.74
N GLN A 77 -10.89 -5.15 4.27
CA GLN A 77 -10.69 -4.72 5.66
C GLN A 77 -9.21 -4.42 5.96
N ILE A 78 -8.53 -3.80 5.01
CA ILE A 78 -7.13 -3.39 5.15
C ILE A 78 -7.12 -1.88 5.37
N PRO A 79 -6.50 -1.37 6.44
CA PRO A 79 -6.35 0.07 6.64
C PRO A 79 -5.64 0.72 5.47
N PHE A 80 -6.20 1.81 4.97
CA PHE A 80 -5.68 2.52 3.81
C PHE A 80 -5.52 4.00 4.11
N VAL A 81 -4.38 4.56 3.75
CA VAL A 81 -4.07 5.97 3.94
C VAL A 81 -3.67 6.55 2.59
N LEU A 82 -4.31 7.66 2.20
CA LEU A 82 -3.90 8.39 1.02
C LEU A 82 -2.83 9.40 1.41
N GLY A 83 -1.62 9.23 0.86
CA GLY A 83 -0.54 10.17 1.06
C GLY A 83 -0.69 11.34 0.09
N HIS A 84 -0.24 12.50 0.54
CA HIS A 84 -0.17 13.67 -0.32
C HIS A 84 1.28 14.07 -0.47
N ALA A 85 1.69 14.32 -1.71
CA ALA A 85 3.01 14.86 -1.95
C ALA A 85 3.12 16.22 -1.28
N PRO A 86 4.22 16.50 -0.60
CA PRO A 86 4.44 17.84 -0.07
C PRO A 86 4.49 18.85 -1.21
N THR A 87 3.85 19.93 -1.02
CA THR A 87 3.87 21.02 -2.01
C THR A 87 4.77 22.14 -1.54
#